data_d9da68170f643e4822665a72f1ba445e
#
_entry.id   d9da68170f643e4822665a72f1ba445e
#
_cell.length_a   1.000
_cell.length_b   1.000
_cell.length_c   1.000
_cell.angle_alpha   90.00
_cell.angle_beta   90.00
_cell.angle_gamma   90.00
#
_symmetry.space_group_name_H-M   'P 1'
#
loop_
_entity.id
_entity.type
_entity.pdbx_description
1 polymer ?
#
loop_
_entity_poly.entity_id
_entity_poly.type
_entity_poly.pdbx_seq_one_letter_code
_entity_poly.pdbx_strand_id
1 'polypeptide(L)'
;MKFLDYHLHTKGKYGKEGSEVLAVMWVADEAAGRDPYAADAMPKKAKFALYKAYHDKKQRWDDGADAFRATALEAVGMSKADFDAKKNDPKVQALVKAWADSTYDVAKIQGVPAFVVNGKYLLKTASIRSIDGLVENIRELSKK
;
A
#
# COMPACT_ATOMS: atom_id res chain seq x y z
N MET A 1 -12.22 14.53 4.53
CA MET A 1 -11.10 14.23 3.60
C MET A 1 -10.91 12.73 3.54
N LYS A 2 -10.82 12.16 2.36
CA LYS A 2 -10.62 10.72 2.15
C LYS A 2 -9.21 10.48 1.63
N PHE A 3 -8.45 9.62 2.29
CA PHE A 3 -7.11 9.20 1.84
C PHE A 3 -7.20 7.86 1.14
N LEU A 4 -6.60 7.76 -0.04
CA LEU A 4 -6.48 6.54 -0.80
C LEU A 4 -5.00 6.14 -0.89
N ASP A 5 -4.70 4.91 -0.52
CA ASP A 5 -3.35 4.36 -0.60
C ASP A 5 -3.17 3.58 -1.91
N TYR A 6 -2.15 3.93 -2.66
CA TYR A 6 -1.72 3.18 -3.85
C TYR A 6 -0.34 2.58 -3.60
N HIS A 7 -0.19 1.30 -3.82
CA HIS A 7 1.09 0.63 -3.63
C HIS A 7 1.93 0.64 -4.90
N LEU A 8 3.19 1.05 -4.79
CA LEU A 8 4.13 1.07 -5.91
C LEU A 8 4.83 -0.29 -6.04
N HIS A 9 4.41 -1.10 -7.02
CA HIS A 9 4.92 -2.45 -7.23
C HIS A 9 6.31 -2.52 -7.85
N THR A 10 6.82 -1.42 -8.42
CA THR A 10 8.11 -1.37 -9.11
C THR A 10 9.29 -1.10 -8.17
N LYS A 11 9.05 -0.88 -6.89
CA LYS A 11 10.09 -0.58 -5.90
C LYS A 11 10.31 -1.73 -4.93
N GLY A 12 11.59 -1.95 -4.61
CA GLY A 12 12.01 -2.97 -3.66
C GLY A 12 12.03 -4.39 -4.24
N LYS A 13 12.70 -5.29 -3.52
CA LYS A 13 12.88 -6.70 -3.89
C LYS A 13 11.53 -7.43 -4.08
N TYR A 14 10.53 -7.08 -3.27
CA TYR A 14 9.21 -7.72 -3.24
C TYR A 14 8.07 -6.73 -3.51
N GLY A 15 8.30 -5.73 -4.34
CA GLY A 15 7.28 -4.73 -4.66
C GLY A 15 6.02 -5.32 -5.29
N LYS A 16 6.19 -6.26 -6.23
CA LYS A 16 5.07 -6.96 -6.87
C LYS A 16 4.28 -7.82 -5.88
N GLU A 17 4.98 -8.61 -5.09
CA GLU A 17 4.39 -9.46 -4.06
C GLU A 17 3.68 -8.64 -2.97
N GLY A 18 4.23 -7.48 -2.63
CA GLY A 18 3.62 -6.53 -1.72
C GLY A 18 2.28 -6.01 -2.25
N SER A 19 2.22 -5.61 -3.52
CA SER A 19 0.97 -5.20 -4.15
C SER A 19 -0.08 -6.32 -4.15
N GLU A 20 0.33 -7.53 -4.48
CA GLU A 20 -0.56 -8.70 -4.52
C GLU A 20 -1.15 -9.00 -3.14
N VAL A 21 -0.32 -9.08 -2.10
CA VAL A 21 -0.74 -9.35 -0.73
C VAL A 21 -1.70 -8.26 -0.23
N LEU A 22 -1.35 -6.99 -0.43
CA LEU A 22 -2.19 -5.88 0.02
C LEU A 22 -3.53 -5.82 -0.73
N ALA A 23 -3.53 -6.14 -2.03
CA ALA A 23 -4.77 -6.17 -2.81
C ALA A 23 -5.70 -7.30 -2.38
N VAL A 24 -5.17 -8.49 -2.07
CA VAL A 24 -5.95 -9.60 -1.51
C VAL A 24 -6.61 -9.20 -0.20
N MET A 25 -5.86 -8.57 0.69
CA MET A 25 -6.37 -8.11 1.99
C MET A 25 -7.42 -7.02 1.84
N TRP A 26 -7.20 -6.10 0.90
CA TRP A 26 -8.15 -5.06 0.57
C TRP A 26 -9.50 -5.63 0.13
N VAL A 27 -9.47 -6.51 -0.88
CA VAL A 27 -10.69 -7.14 -1.41
C VAL A 27 -11.36 -8.02 -0.36
N ALA A 28 -10.60 -8.68 0.52
CA ALA A 28 -11.14 -9.46 1.62
C ALA A 28 -11.85 -8.59 2.68
N ASP A 29 -11.30 -7.41 3.00
CA ASP A 29 -11.97 -6.46 3.90
C ASP A 29 -13.28 -5.95 3.29
N GLU A 30 -13.27 -5.53 2.02
CA GLU A 30 -14.48 -5.09 1.32
C GLU A 30 -15.56 -6.19 1.28
N ALA A 31 -15.16 -7.43 0.97
CA ALA A 31 -16.09 -8.56 0.91
C ALA A 31 -16.73 -8.87 2.28
N ALA A 32 -16.02 -8.56 3.37
CA ALA A 32 -16.50 -8.70 4.74
C ALA A 32 -17.24 -7.45 5.27
N GLY A 33 -17.49 -6.46 4.42
CA GLY A 33 -18.15 -5.21 4.80
C GLY A 33 -17.30 -4.29 5.67
N ARG A 34 -15.97 -4.49 5.71
CA ARG A 34 -15.04 -3.63 6.44
C ARG A 34 -14.48 -2.53 5.52
N ASP A 35 -14.17 -1.37 6.10
CA ASP A 35 -13.50 -0.30 5.38
C ASP A 35 -11.99 -0.60 5.27
N PRO A 36 -11.44 -0.82 4.05
CA PRO A 36 -10.01 -1.10 3.87
C PRO A 36 -9.09 0.08 4.24
N TYR A 37 -9.66 1.27 4.47
CA TYR A 37 -8.93 2.46 4.94
C TYR A 37 -8.96 2.64 6.45
N ALA A 38 -9.75 1.85 7.16
CA ALA A 38 -9.82 1.91 8.62
C ALA A 38 -8.45 1.70 9.28
N ALA A 39 -8.28 2.21 10.49
CA ALA A 39 -7.01 2.08 11.21
C ALA A 39 -6.61 0.62 11.49
N ASP A 40 -7.59 -0.24 11.66
CA ASP A 40 -7.45 -1.67 11.94
C ASP A 40 -7.63 -2.58 10.71
N ALA A 41 -7.75 -1.99 9.51
CA ALA A 41 -7.87 -2.73 8.26
C ALA A 41 -6.68 -3.66 8.00
N MET A 42 -6.94 -4.81 7.37
CA MET A 42 -5.90 -5.79 7.05
C MET A 42 -4.73 -5.21 6.25
N PRO A 43 -4.93 -4.41 5.18
CA PRO A 43 -3.81 -3.83 4.45
C PRO A 43 -2.92 -2.94 5.31
N LYS A 44 -3.49 -2.19 6.27
CA LYS A 44 -2.70 -1.35 7.19
C LYS A 44 -1.87 -2.18 8.16
N LYS A 45 -2.48 -3.18 8.77
CA LYS A 45 -1.77 -4.10 9.68
C LYS A 45 -0.60 -4.79 8.98
N ALA A 46 -0.83 -5.29 7.77
CA ALA A 46 0.20 -5.94 6.97
C ALA A 46 1.34 -5.00 6.60
N LYS A 47 1.03 -3.79 6.10
CA LYS A 47 2.04 -2.76 5.80
C LYS A 47 2.89 -2.44 7.02
N PHE A 48 2.27 -2.26 8.16
CA PHE A 48 2.96 -1.94 9.40
C PHE A 48 3.86 -3.08 9.88
N ALA A 49 3.40 -4.34 9.77
CA ALA A 49 4.20 -5.51 10.11
C ALA A 49 5.43 -5.66 9.21
N LEU A 50 5.26 -5.48 7.89
CA LEU A 50 6.36 -5.51 6.94
C LEU A 50 7.37 -4.39 7.20
N TYR A 51 6.89 -3.17 7.50
CA TYR A 51 7.74 -2.03 7.85
C TYR A 51 8.57 -2.32 9.10
N LYS A 52 7.94 -2.80 10.17
CA LYS A 52 8.64 -3.17 11.42
C LYS A 52 9.64 -4.30 11.20
N ALA A 53 9.26 -5.33 10.44
CA ALA A 53 10.17 -6.43 10.12
C ALA A 53 11.42 -5.93 9.39
N TYR A 54 11.26 -5.03 8.42
CA TYR A 54 12.37 -4.47 7.66
C TYR A 54 13.24 -3.52 8.49
N HIS A 55 12.63 -2.54 9.17
CA HIS A 55 13.37 -1.47 9.84
C HIS A 55 13.85 -1.85 11.24
N ASP A 56 12.99 -2.47 12.05
CA ASP A 56 13.32 -2.77 13.44
C ASP A 56 14.06 -4.11 13.57
N LYS A 57 13.54 -5.15 12.90
CA LYS A 57 14.10 -6.50 12.96
C LYS A 57 15.20 -6.77 11.91
N LYS A 58 15.46 -5.80 11.02
CA LYS A 58 16.44 -5.90 9.92
C LYS A 58 16.21 -7.10 8.99
N GLN A 59 14.98 -7.57 8.90
CA GLN A 59 14.61 -8.70 8.06
C GLN A 59 14.70 -8.32 6.57
N ARG A 60 15.25 -9.21 5.75
CA ARG A 60 15.41 -9.00 4.29
C ARG A 60 14.75 -10.08 3.48
N TRP A 61 14.15 -11.08 4.13
CA TRP A 61 13.46 -12.22 3.51
C TRP A 61 14.32 -12.90 2.45
N ASP A 62 15.55 -13.24 2.81
CA ASP A 62 16.48 -13.87 1.89
C ASP A 62 16.05 -15.28 1.50
N ASP A 63 15.17 -15.90 2.30
CA ASP A 63 14.51 -17.19 2.02
C ASP A 63 13.44 -17.09 0.89
N GLY A 64 13.17 -15.90 0.38
CA GLY A 64 12.32 -15.70 -0.79
C GLY A 64 10.97 -15.01 -0.53
N ALA A 65 10.18 -14.92 -1.60
CA ALA A 65 8.91 -14.22 -1.61
C ALA A 65 7.86 -14.82 -0.65
N ASP A 66 7.89 -16.12 -0.43
CA ASP A 66 6.94 -16.76 0.50
C ASP A 66 7.20 -16.35 1.95
N ALA A 67 8.46 -16.17 2.34
CA ALA A 67 8.80 -15.64 3.67
C ALA A 67 8.33 -14.19 3.84
N PHE A 68 8.44 -13.37 2.79
CA PHE A 68 7.90 -12.02 2.78
C PHE A 68 6.37 -12.02 2.92
N ARG A 69 5.66 -12.82 2.12
CA ARG A 69 4.20 -12.96 2.21
C ARG A 69 3.77 -13.44 3.59
N ALA A 70 4.46 -14.44 4.15
CA ALA A 70 4.15 -14.98 5.47
C ALA A 70 4.11 -13.90 6.55
N THR A 71 5.09 -12.97 6.55
CA THR A 71 5.13 -11.85 7.50
C THR A 71 3.85 -11.00 7.43
N ALA A 72 3.34 -10.73 6.23
CA ALA A 72 2.13 -9.95 6.04
C ALA A 72 0.86 -10.75 6.42
N LEU A 73 0.80 -12.01 6.02
CA LEU A 73 -0.36 -12.89 6.27
C LEU A 73 -0.55 -13.16 7.76
N GLU A 74 0.53 -13.44 8.48
CA GLU A 74 0.53 -13.64 9.94
C GLU A 74 -0.03 -12.43 10.69
N ALA A 75 0.32 -11.22 10.24
CA ALA A 75 -0.13 -9.99 10.87
C ALA A 75 -1.65 -9.80 10.87
N VAL A 76 -2.35 -10.47 9.95
CA VAL A 76 -3.80 -10.37 9.78
C VAL A 76 -4.53 -11.70 10.01
N GLY A 77 -3.79 -12.76 10.35
CA GLY A 77 -4.36 -14.08 10.59
C GLY A 77 -4.92 -14.75 9.33
N MET A 78 -4.40 -14.41 8.15
CA MET A 78 -4.78 -15.04 6.89
C MET A 78 -3.87 -16.23 6.60
N SER A 79 -4.43 -17.39 6.29
CA SER A 79 -3.65 -18.55 5.88
C SER A 79 -3.08 -18.41 4.47
N LYS A 80 -1.97 -19.11 4.19
CA LYS A 80 -1.44 -19.18 2.83
C LYS A 80 -2.45 -19.77 1.85
N ALA A 81 -3.22 -20.77 2.27
CA ALA A 81 -4.26 -21.40 1.46
C ALA A 81 -5.36 -20.39 1.07
N ASP A 82 -5.82 -19.57 2.03
CA ASP A 82 -6.82 -18.52 1.75
C ASP A 82 -6.26 -17.45 0.80
N PHE A 83 -5.02 -17.06 0.98
CA PHE A 83 -4.34 -16.15 0.09
C PHE A 83 -4.25 -16.72 -1.34
N ASP A 84 -3.77 -17.95 -1.48
CA ASP A 84 -3.62 -18.62 -2.78
C ASP A 84 -4.97 -18.79 -3.50
N ALA A 85 -6.04 -19.02 -2.77
CA ALA A 85 -7.40 -19.10 -3.32
C ALA A 85 -7.91 -17.74 -3.82
N LYS A 86 -7.47 -16.63 -3.24
CA LYS A 86 -7.99 -15.27 -3.52
C LYS A 86 -7.11 -14.46 -4.47
N LYS A 87 -5.81 -14.75 -4.58
CA LYS A 87 -4.89 -13.92 -5.36
C LYS A 87 -5.23 -13.79 -6.85
N ASN A 88 -5.92 -14.77 -7.42
CA ASN A 88 -6.35 -14.76 -8.81
C ASN A 88 -7.77 -14.20 -9.02
N ASP A 89 -8.42 -13.72 -7.96
CA ASP A 89 -9.73 -13.06 -8.08
C ASP A 89 -9.62 -11.86 -9.04
N PRO A 90 -10.56 -11.71 -9.99
CA PRO A 90 -10.56 -10.58 -10.93
C PRO A 90 -10.51 -9.21 -10.26
N LYS A 91 -11.13 -9.05 -9.09
CA LYS A 91 -11.08 -7.79 -8.31
C LYS A 91 -9.69 -7.51 -7.79
N VAL A 92 -8.99 -8.54 -7.31
CA VAL A 92 -7.60 -8.42 -6.85
C VAL A 92 -6.69 -8.03 -8.00
N GLN A 93 -6.81 -8.70 -9.12
CA GLN A 93 -5.99 -8.42 -10.31
C GLN A 93 -6.28 -7.02 -10.88
N ALA A 94 -7.53 -6.59 -10.90
CA ALA A 94 -7.90 -5.24 -11.32
C ALA A 94 -7.31 -4.17 -10.40
N LEU A 95 -7.31 -4.39 -9.09
CA LEU A 95 -6.75 -3.47 -8.11
C LEU A 95 -5.23 -3.36 -8.25
N VAL A 96 -4.52 -4.48 -8.38
CA VAL A 96 -3.07 -4.52 -8.62
C VAL A 96 -2.72 -3.75 -9.90
N LYS A 97 -3.48 -3.98 -10.98
CA LYS A 97 -3.29 -3.26 -12.24
C LYS A 97 -3.55 -1.76 -12.09
N ALA A 98 -4.62 -1.36 -11.42
CA ALA A 98 -4.94 0.04 -11.18
C ALA A 98 -3.84 0.76 -10.40
N TRP A 99 -3.27 0.12 -9.38
CA TRP A 99 -2.13 0.67 -8.65
C TRP A 99 -0.89 0.78 -9.53
N ALA A 100 -0.59 -0.25 -10.32
CA ALA A 100 0.54 -0.25 -11.24
C ALA A 100 0.46 0.90 -12.25
N ASP A 101 -0.70 1.05 -12.90
CA ASP A 101 -0.93 2.08 -13.91
C ASP A 101 -0.89 3.50 -13.33
N SER A 102 -1.44 3.70 -12.10
CA SER A 102 -1.54 5.02 -11.48
C SER A 102 -0.25 5.49 -10.82
N THR A 103 0.58 4.59 -10.30
CA THR A 103 1.74 4.97 -9.49
C THR A 103 3.02 5.15 -10.30
N TYR A 104 3.11 4.54 -11.46
CA TYR A 104 4.33 4.54 -12.25
C TYR A 104 4.77 5.94 -12.68
N ASP A 105 3.87 6.72 -13.25
CA ASP A 105 4.17 8.07 -13.72
C ASP A 105 4.48 9.03 -12.58
N VAL A 106 3.72 8.93 -11.48
CA VAL A 106 3.96 9.72 -10.26
C VAL A 106 5.35 9.42 -9.68
N ALA A 107 5.71 8.14 -9.61
CA ALA A 107 7.02 7.72 -9.09
C ALA A 107 8.20 8.16 -9.96
N LYS A 108 8.01 8.30 -11.27
CA LYS A 108 9.04 8.86 -12.17
C LYS A 108 9.32 10.33 -11.89
N ILE A 109 8.31 11.10 -11.50
CA ILE A 109 8.46 12.55 -11.29
C ILE A 109 9.27 12.85 -10.05
N GLN A 110 9.00 12.20 -8.92
CA GLN A 110 9.68 12.53 -7.65
C GLN A 110 9.95 11.35 -6.71
N GLY A 111 9.64 10.12 -7.11
CA GLY A 111 9.76 8.95 -6.25
C GLY A 111 8.64 8.85 -5.20
N VAL A 112 8.88 8.09 -4.12
CA VAL A 112 7.93 7.84 -3.04
C VAL A 112 8.52 8.23 -1.68
N PRO A 113 7.70 8.66 -0.72
CA PRO A 113 6.23 8.83 -0.80
C PRO A 113 5.83 9.97 -1.73
N ALA A 114 4.69 9.81 -2.40
CA ALA A 114 4.10 10.83 -3.25
C ALA A 114 2.66 11.12 -2.82
N PHE A 115 2.26 12.39 -2.83
CA PHE A 115 0.93 12.82 -2.42
C PHE A 115 0.25 13.54 -3.58
N VAL A 116 -0.87 12.97 -4.05
CA VAL A 116 -1.69 13.57 -5.11
C VAL A 116 -3.02 14.00 -4.50
N VAL A 117 -3.38 15.26 -4.65
CA VAL A 117 -4.62 15.85 -4.15
C VAL A 117 -5.62 16.02 -5.29
N ASN A 118 -6.84 15.56 -5.08
CA ASN A 118 -7.94 15.60 -6.06
C ASN A 118 -7.59 15.01 -7.44
N GLY A 119 -6.60 14.11 -7.51
CA GLY A 119 -6.13 13.56 -8.79
C GLY A 119 -5.43 14.55 -9.72
N LYS A 120 -5.16 15.78 -9.26
CA LYS A 120 -4.62 16.87 -10.07
C LYS A 120 -3.29 17.42 -9.59
N TYR A 121 -3.10 17.54 -8.28
CA TYR A 121 -1.98 18.26 -7.69
C TYR A 121 -1.00 17.28 -7.05
N LEU A 122 0.16 17.14 -7.65
CA LEU A 122 1.28 16.40 -7.05
C LEU A 122 2.07 17.32 -6.14
N LEU A 123 2.09 17.01 -4.83
CA LEU A 123 2.88 17.74 -3.85
C LEU A 123 4.37 17.45 -4.05
N LYS A 124 5.18 18.49 -4.14
CA LYS A 124 6.65 18.36 -4.15
C LYS A 124 7.12 17.98 -2.75
N THR A 125 7.52 16.75 -2.55
CA THR A 125 8.00 16.26 -1.23
C THR A 125 9.18 17.03 -0.70
N ALA A 126 10.04 17.54 -1.56
CA ALA A 126 11.17 18.40 -1.17
C ALA A 126 10.75 19.73 -0.51
N SER A 127 9.50 20.18 -0.71
CA SER A 127 8.95 21.40 -0.09
C SER A 127 8.30 21.14 1.28
N ILE A 128 8.11 19.88 1.66
CA ILE A 128 7.46 19.50 2.92
C ILE A 128 8.50 19.59 4.04
N ARG A 129 8.32 20.55 4.95
CA ARG A 129 9.24 20.77 6.07
C ARG A 129 8.75 20.18 7.39
N SER A 130 7.46 19.88 7.49
CA SER A 130 6.83 19.29 8.68
C SER A 130 5.55 18.55 8.30
N ILE A 131 5.06 17.68 9.19
CA ILE A 131 3.78 17.00 9.01
C ILE A 131 2.64 18.01 9.00
N ASP A 132 2.67 19.03 9.86
CA ASP A 132 1.64 20.07 9.89
C ASP A 132 1.59 20.85 8.59
N GLY A 133 2.75 21.21 8.03
CA GLY A 133 2.85 21.86 6.72
C GLY A 133 2.32 20.99 5.58
N LEU A 134 2.56 19.66 5.64
CA LEU A 134 1.97 18.72 4.69
C LEU A 134 0.44 18.72 4.77
N VAL A 135 -0.11 18.63 5.98
CA VAL A 135 -1.56 18.62 6.21
C VAL A 135 -2.21 19.92 5.73
N GLU A 136 -1.58 21.06 6.00
CA GLU A 136 -2.06 22.36 5.56
C GLU A 136 -2.06 22.47 4.03
N ASN A 137 -0.99 22.10 3.36
CA ASN A 137 -0.92 22.06 1.89
C ASN A 137 -2.00 21.16 1.27
N ILE A 138 -2.24 20.00 1.85
CA ILE A 138 -3.30 19.10 1.39
C ILE A 138 -4.68 19.77 1.56
N ARG A 139 -4.95 20.40 2.70
CA ARG A 139 -6.21 21.11 2.96
C ARG A 139 -6.44 22.24 1.97
N GLU A 140 -5.43 23.06 1.70
CA GLU A 140 -5.55 24.16 0.78
C GLU A 140 -5.78 23.68 -0.67
N LEU A 141 -5.07 22.66 -1.11
CA LEU A 141 -5.25 22.08 -2.44
C LEU A 141 -6.58 21.33 -2.58
N SER A 142 -7.11 20.77 -1.51
CA SER A 142 -8.40 20.06 -1.55
C SER A 142 -9.60 20.97 -1.76
N LYS A 143 -9.45 22.28 -1.54
CA LYS A 143 -10.48 23.30 -1.78
C LYS A 143 -10.52 23.78 -3.24
N LYS A 144 -9.51 23.43 -4.02
CA LYS A 144 -9.37 23.80 -5.44
C LYS A 144 -9.88 22.69 -6.36
#